data_29214bdd6f22ac1f8ac4c88b84eecec5
#
_entry.id   29214bdd6f22ac1f8ac4c88b84eecec5
#
_cell.length_a   1.000
_cell.length_b   1.000
_cell.length_c   1.000
_cell.angle_alpha   90.00
_cell.angle_beta   90.00
_cell.angle_gamma   90.00
#
_symmetry.space_group_name_H-M   'P 1'
#
loop_
_entity.id
_entity.type
_entity.pdbx_description
1 polymer ?
#
loop_
_entity_poly.entity_id
_entity_poly.type
_entity_poly.pdbx_seq_one_letter_code
_entity_poly.pdbx_strand_id
1 'polypeptide(L)'
;QDNKPPKPISTLSRTQGDGKYETLGYSYDITDDYMGTTAVHYPVIDVEAFVKDMPERFDNPFIGYINTRIFGGSDAESFQKDIIENSNFQGSVGDISKKEEKTQEKGDGTFSASITTGFGAKTSYSYSSKYSFARADVYKKQRRYYLDASISTLSQYLTTNFKEDLNNYSANQLIQKYGTHILTDITIGGVYSMYYKSVIYESMSSEEKKKSVKGGVTYLLNSIGLGISGSWDKTEIEKRYKKNSTWECNIKSLGGNTSGTTITLPANQEPSISIDFGSWSASVDDTHSVLIDVDWNKTYPIYELISDPQKKEELKKATEDYIMSKSIEVLPTAW
;
A
#
# COMPACT_ATOMS: atom_id res chain seq x y z
N GLN A 1 12.73 -23.68 -21.10
CA GLN A 1 12.92 -22.33 -20.59
C GLN A 1 12.03 -22.17 -19.37
N ASP A 2 12.67 -22.01 -18.24
CA ASP A 2 11.99 -21.85 -16.95
C ASP A 2 11.24 -20.52 -16.93
N ASN A 3 9.92 -20.59 -17.14
CA ASN A 3 9.02 -19.43 -17.07
C ASN A 3 8.72 -19.01 -15.61
N LYS A 4 9.57 -19.37 -14.67
CA LYS A 4 9.42 -18.91 -13.30
C LYS A 4 9.80 -17.44 -13.21
N PRO A 5 8.93 -16.58 -12.65
CA PRO A 5 9.33 -15.20 -12.38
C PRO A 5 10.55 -15.20 -11.45
N PRO A 6 11.51 -14.32 -11.66
CA PRO A 6 12.62 -14.18 -10.72
C PRO A 6 12.10 -13.87 -9.32
N LYS A 7 12.88 -14.22 -8.31
CA LYS A 7 12.49 -13.95 -6.91
C LYS A 7 12.26 -12.45 -6.70
N PRO A 8 11.28 -12.08 -5.85
CA PRO A 8 11.09 -10.69 -5.48
C PRO A 8 12.39 -10.06 -4.99
N ILE A 9 12.57 -8.79 -5.28
CA ILE A 9 13.75 -8.04 -4.87
C ILE A 9 13.81 -8.04 -3.34
N SER A 10 14.96 -8.40 -2.79
CA SER A 10 15.15 -8.48 -1.35
C SER A 10 14.97 -7.12 -0.69
N THR A 11 14.14 -7.07 0.37
CA THR A 11 13.88 -5.87 1.17
C THR A 11 14.99 -5.55 2.16
N LEU A 12 15.93 -6.47 2.32
CA LEU A 12 17.11 -6.26 3.17
C LEU A 12 18.17 -5.41 2.48
N SER A 13 18.02 -5.11 1.18
CA SER A 13 18.87 -4.18 0.49
C SER A 13 18.56 -2.75 0.91
N ARG A 14 19.53 -1.85 0.73
CA ARG A 14 19.41 -0.43 1.06
C ARG A 14 18.33 0.27 0.23
N THR A 15 18.11 -0.22 -0.99
CA THR A 15 17.13 0.27 -1.94
C THR A 15 16.35 -0.91 -2.50
N GLN A 16 15.15 -0.63 -3.02
CA GLN A 16 14.20 -1.60 -3.56
C GLN A 16 14.28 -1.54 -5.06
N GLY A 17 14.83 -1.53 -5.90
CA GLY A 17 14.81 -1.38 -7.34
C GLY A 17 16.21 -1.32 -7.94
N ASP A 18 16.38 -0.45 -8.91
CA ASP A 18 17.64 -0.34 -9.66
C ASP A 18 18.72 0.49 -8.94
N GLY A 19 18.41 1.08 -7.79
CA GLY A 19 19.32 1.94 -7.04
C GLY A 19 19.47 3.35 -7.62
N LYS A 20 18.90 3.65 -8.79
CA LYS A 20 18.98 4.94 -9.45
C LYS A 20 17.63 5.65 -9.51
N TYR A 21 16.58 4.94 -9.90
CA TYR A 21 15.20 5.42 -9.94
C TYR A 21 14.29 4.60 -9.03
N GLU A 22 14.87 3.76 -8.21
CA GLU A 22 14.19 2.87 -7.27
C GLU A 22 13.17 1.99 -8.00
N THR A 23 11.93 1.96 -7.52
CA THR A 23 10.85 1.17 -8.13
C THR A 23 10.03 1.95 -9.15
N LEU A 24 10.47 3.14 -9.54
CA LEU A 24 9.79 3.92 -10.57
C LEU A 24 9.73 3.13 -11.87
N GLY A 25 8.56 3.04 -12.47
CA GLY A 25 8.34 2.25 -13.69
C GLY A 25 8.12 0.77 -13.47
N TYR A 26 8.19 0.30 -12.23
CA TYR A 26 7.89 -1.09 -11.88
C TYR A 26 6.40 -1.33 -11.78
N SER A 27 6.01 -2.58 -11.98
CA SER A 27 4.64 -3.03 -11.75
C SER A 27 4.36 -3.29 -10.29
N TYR A 28 3.08 -3.21 -9.92
CA TYR A 28 2.60 -3.31 -8.55
C TYR A 28 1.28 -4.06 -8.51
N ASP A 29 1.13 -4.95 -7.55
CA ASP A 29 -0.12 -5.67 -7.31
C ASP A 29 -0.91 -5.00 -6.17
N ILE A 30 -2.01 -4.33 -6.49
CA ILE A 30 -2.84 -3.64 -5.51
C ILE A 30 -3.57 -4.58 -4.55
N THR A 31 -3.64 -5.86 -4.85
CA THR A 31 -4.28 -6.85 -3.96
C THR A 31 -3.35 -7.34 -2.86
N ASP A 32 -2.05 -7.11 -2.99
CA ASP A 32 -1.07 -7.43 -1.96
C ASP A 32 -1.18 -6.47 -0.76
N ASP A 33 -0.44 -6.74 0.29
CA ASP A 33 -0.41 -5.89 1.47
C ASP A 33 -0.05 -4.45 1.08
N TYR A 34 -0.80 -3.48 1.64
CA TYR A 34 -0.62 -2.06 1.30
C TYR A 34 0.81 -1.61 1.61
N MET A 35 1.50 -1.11 0.59
CA MET A 35 2.93 -0.78 0.65
C MET A 35 3.80 -1.94 1.13
N GLY A 36 3.33 -3.16 0.97
CA GLY A 36 4.11 -4.36 1.23
C GLY A 36 5.21 -4.54 0.20
N THR A 37 6.33 -5.10 0.64
CA THR A 37 7.52 -5.27 -0.20
C THR A 37 7.32 -6.27 -1.34
N THR A 38 6.42 -7.23 -1.15
CA THR A 38 6.09 -8.24 -2.17
C THR A 38 5.11 -7.72 -3.23
N ALA A 39 4.52 -6.55 -3.02
CA ALA A 39 3.57 -5.97 -3.98
C ALA A 39 4.25 -5.41 -5.24
N VAL A 40 5.51 -5.03 -5.15
CA VAL A 40 6.33 -4.56 -6.28
C VAL A 40 6.86 -5.76 -7.06
N HIS A 41 6.67 -5.78 -8.37
CA HIS A 41 7.03 -6.92 -9.20
C HIS A 41 8.20 -6.62 -10.15
N TYR A 42 7.95 -6.17 -11.37
CA TYR A 42 8.98 -6.09 -12.41
C TYR A 42 8.95 -4.76 -13.16
N PRO A 43 10.08 -4.34 -13.75
CA PRO A 43 10.12 -3.16 -14.59
C PRO A 43 9.21 -3.27 -15.81
N VAL A 44 8.41 -2.26 -16.05
CA VAL A 44 7.52 -2.14 -17.22
C VAL A 44 7.92 -0.93 -18.07
N ILE A 45 8.26 0.19 -17.44
CA ILE A 45 8.74 1.38 -18.11
C ILE A 45 10.27 1.43 -18.04
N ASP A 46 10.90 1.63 -19.18
CA ASP A 46 12.33 1.92 -19.25
C ASP A 46 12.56 3.38 -18.83
N VAL A 47 12.70 3.58 -17.53
CA VAL A 47 12.85 4.91 -16.93
C VAL A 47 14.13 5.58 -17.40
N GLU A 48 15.21 4.83 -17.58
CA GLU A 48 16.47 5.38 -18.03
C GLU A 48 16.36 5.97 -19.43
N ALA A 49 15.72 5.26 -20.36
CA ALA A 49 15.45 5.76 -21.71
C ALA A 49 14.52 6.99 -21.68
N PHE A 50 13.49 6.94 -20.86
CA PHE A 50 12.58 8.07 -20.70
C PHE A 50 13.30 9.34 -20.22
N VAL A 51 14.10 9.21 -19.16
CA VAL A 51 14.82 10.35 -18.56
C VAL A 51 15.88 10.90 -19.53
N LYS A 52 16.51 10.03 -20.29
CA LYS A 52 17.47 10.44 -21.33
C LYS A 52 16.84 11.33 -22.39
N ASP A 53 15.63 10.95 -22.85
CA ASP A 53 14.92 11.66 -23.91
C ASP A 53 14.15 12.88 -23.40
N MET A 54 13.62 12.80 -22.19
CA MET A 54 12.74 13.83 -21.60
C MET A 54 13.11 14.16 -20.16
N PRO A 55 14.34 14.65 -19.91
CA PRO A 55 14.77 14.92 -18.53
C PRO A 55 13.91 15.97 -17.83
N GLU A 56 13.29 16.87 -18.57
CA GLU A 56 12.40 17.91 -18.03
C GLU A 56 11.05 17.37 -17.51
N ARG A 57 10.73 16.12 -17.85
CA ARG A 57 9.51 15.46 -17.40
C ARG A 57 9.74 14.46 -16.27
N PHE A 58 10.96 14.36 -15.79
CA PHE A 58 11.30 13.57 -14.64
C PHE A 58 11.58 14.47 -13.44
N ASP A 59 10.83 14.26 -12.36
CA ASP A 59 11.01 14.99 -11.11
C ASP A 59 11.53 14.04 -10.03
N ASN A 60 12.50 14.50 -9.25
CA ASN A 60 13.03 13.75 -8.11
C ASN A 60 13.36 14.68 -6.92
N PRO A 61 12.42 15.54 -6.50
CA PRO A 61 12.70 16.51 -5.46
C PRO A 61 12.93 15.84 -4.10
N PHE A 62 13.83 16.42 -3.33
CA PHE A 62 13.98 16.08 -1.92
C PHE A 62 12.73 16.55 -1.16
N ILE A 63 12.24 15.73 -0.25
CA ILE A 63 11.07 16.03 0.59
C ILE A 63 11.49 16.33 2.03
N GLY A 64 12.07 15.37 2.71
CA GLY A 64 12.72 15.56 4.00
C GLY A 64 11.83 15.73 5.22
N TYR A 65 10.50 15.60 5.09
CA TYR A 65 9.62 15.78 6.24
C TYR A 65 9.04 14.47 6.76
N ILE A 66 8.48 14.56 7.96
CA ILE A 66 7.87 13.45 8.68
C ILE A 66 6.35 13.64 8.67
N ASN A 67 5.61 12.56 8.46
CA ASN A 67 4.17 12.59 8.68
C ASN A 67 3.68 11.25 9.21
N THR A 68 2.52 11.28 9.89
CA THR A 68 1.86 10.11 10.42
C THR A 68 0.50 9.97 9.76
N ARG A 69 0.15 8.73 9.40
CA ARG A 69 -1.15 8.40 8.83
C ARG A 69 -1.73 7.23 9.59
N ILE A 70 -3.00 7.35 10.03
CA ILE A 70 -3.67 6.33 10.81
C ILE A 70 -4.95 5.92 10.09
N PHE A 71 -5.07 4.62 9.84
CA PHE A 71 -6.26 4.00 9.31
C PHE A 71 -6.94 3.18 10.40
N GLY A 72 -8.26 3.08 10.36
CA GLY A 72 -8.99 2.24 11.29
C GLY A 72 -10.38 1.90 10.79
N GLY A 73 -10.91 0.81 11.32
CA GLY A 73 -12.26 0.37 11.03
C GLY A 73 -12.80 -0.57 12.11
N SER A 74 -14.13 -0.59 12.25
CA SER A 74 -14.80 -1.45 13.21
C SER A 74 -14.71 -2.93 12.86
N ASP A 75 -14.51 -3.25 11.59
CA ASP A 75 -14.32 -4.59 11.05
C ASP A 75 -13.34 -4.56 9.89
N ALA A 76 -13.06 -5.73 9.30
CA ALA A 76 -12.09 -5.85 8.20
C ALA A 76 -12.51 -5.06 6.97
N GLU A 77 -13.79 -5.08 6.61
CA GLU A 77 -14.30 -4.39 5.43
C GLU A 77 -14.21 -2.88 5.56
N SER A 78 -14.68 -2.32 6.69
CA SER A 78 -14.61 -0.88 6.94
C SER A 78 -13.17 -0.39 7.09
N PHE A 79 -12.28 -1.21 7.64
CA PHE A 79 -10.86 -0.92 7.71
C PHE A 79 -10.21 -0.81 6.32
N GLN A 80 -10.47 -1.78 5.46
CA GLN A 80 -9.97 -1.77 4.09
C GLN A 80 -10.50 -0.55 3.32
N LYS A 81 -11.78 -0.23 3.51
CA LYS A 81 -12.39 0.96 2.91
C LYS A 81 -11.73 2.25 3.38
N ASP A 82 -11.39 2.35 4.66
CA ASP A 82 -10.68 3.52 5.20
C ASP A 82 -9.30 3.69 4.57
N ILE A 83 -8.56 2.60 4.35
CA ILE A 83 -7.27 2.65 3.64
C ILE A 83 -7.46 3.17 2.21
N ILE A 84 -8.43 2.65 1.49
CA ILE A 84 -8.71 3.06 0.10
C ILE A 84 -9.03 4.57 0.03
N GLU A 85 -9.93 5.03 0.88
CA GLU A 85 -10.38 6.44 0.88
C GLU A 85 -9.26 7.40 1.28
N ASN A 86 -8.45 7.05 2.27
CA ASN A 86 -7.40 7.92 2.80
C ASN A 86 -6.07 7.80 2.07
N SER A 87 -5.90 6.80 1.22
CA SER A 87 -4.70 6.67 0.35
C SER A 87 -4.89 7.30 -1.02
N ASN A 88 -6.05 7.87 -1.32
CA ASN A 88 -6.43 8.37 -2.65
C ASN A 88 -6.41 7.29 -3.74
N PHE A 89 -6.53 6.03 -3.33
CA PHE A 89 -6.49 4.89 -4.26
C PHE A 89 -7.60 4.98 -5.31
N GLN A 90 -8.77 5.47 -4.93
CA GLN A 90 -9.90 5.63 -5.86
C GLN A 90 -9.58 6.52 -7.05
N GLY A 91 -8.66 7.48 -6.91
CA GLY A 91 -8.22 8.31 -8.01
C GLY A 91 -7.53 7.52 -9.11
N SER A 92 -6.70 6.54 -8.73
CA SER A 92 -5.96 5.69 -9.68
C SER A 92 -6.85 4.71 -10.43
N VAL A 93 -7.80 4.11 -9.73
CA VAL A 93 -8.72 3.12 -10.30
C VAL A 93 -10.11 3.68 -10.49
N GLY A 94 -10.25 4.99 -10.44
CA GLY A 94 -11.54 5.67 -10.47
C GLY A 94 -12.39 5.31 -11.68
N ASP A 95 -11.79 5.15 -12.84
CA ASP A 95 -12.54 4.78 -14.04
C ASP A 95 -13.08 3.35 -13.96
N ILE A 96 -12.33 2.44 -13.36
CA ILE A 96 -12.78 1.07 -13.11
C ILE A 96 -13.93 1.09 -12.10
N SER A 97 -13.73 1.76 -10.96
CA SER A 97 -14.75 1.92 -9.93
C SER A 97 -16.02 2.57 -10.46
N LYS A 98 -15.89 3.68 -11.17
CA LYS A 98 -17.03 4.39 -11.77
C LYS A 98 -17.77 3.53 -12.78
N LYS A 99 -17.04 2.76 -13.57
CA LYS A 99 -17.61 1.86 -14.56
C LYS A 99 -18.46 0.79 -13.88
N GLU A 100 -17.96 0.19 -12.81
CA GLU A 100 -18.68 -0.83 -12.06
C GLU A 100 -19.88 -0.27 -11.29
N GLU A 101 -19.75 0.92 -10.72
CA GLU A 101 -20.87 1.62 -10.11
C GLU A 101 -22.00 1.88 -11.12
N LYS A 102 -21.66 2.36 -12.32
CA LYS A 102 -22.62 2.52 -13.41
C LYS A 102 -23.24 1.20 -13.80
N THR A 103 -22.44 0.16 -13.88
CA THR A 103 -22.86 -1.19 -14.19
C THR A 103 -23.84 -1.69 -13.15
N GLN A 104 -23.57 -1.49 -11.86
CA GLN A 104 -24.47 -1.88 -10.79
C GLN A 104 -25.78 -1.10 -10.80
N GLU A 105 -25.75 0.20 -10.97
CA GLU A 105 -26.95 1.03 -11.08
C GLU A 105 -27.85 0.60 -12.21
N LYS A 106 -27.27 0.04 -13.27
CA LYS A 106 -27.96 -0.51 -14.43
C LYS A 106 -28.28 -1.99 -14.30
N GLY A 107 -27.96 -2.62 -13.16
CA GLY A 107 -28.07 -4.06 -12.97
C GLY A 107 -26.87 -4.87 -13.45
N ASP A 108 -25.75 -4.24 -13.70
CA ASP A 108 -24.55 -4.86 -14.26
C ASP A 108 -23.49 -5.21 -13.21
N GLY A 109 -23.74 -5.16 -11.95
CA GLY A 109 -22.79 -5.45 -10.89
C GLY A 109 -21.93 -4.26 -10.50
N THR A 110 -21.47 -4.26 -9.28
CA THR A 110 -20.72 -3.16 -8.69
C THR A 110 -19.24 -3.44 -8.62
N PHE A 111 -18.49 -2.59 -9.20
CA PHE A 111 -17.06 -2.66 -9.06
C PHE A 111 -16.54 -2.02 -7.78
N SER A 112 -17.21 -1.01 -7.23
CA SER A 112 -16.74 -0.36 -6.01
C SER A 112 -16.61 -1.33 -4.84
N ALA A 113 -17.55 -2.25 -4.65
CA ALA A 113 -17.46 -3.30 -3.63
C ALA A 113 -16.32 -4.27 -3.93
N SER A 114 -16.13 -4.64 -5.19
CA SER A 114 -15.10 -5.59 -5.60
C SER A 114 -13.70 -5.00 -5.46
N ILE A 115 -13.51 -3.76 -5.84
CA ILE A 115 -12.24 -3.06 -5.61
C ILE A 115 -11.97 -2.93 -4.13
N THR A 116 -12.98 -2.57 -3.36
CA THR A 116 -12.85 -2.48 -1.91
C THR A 116 -12.42 -3.80 -1.30
N THR A 117 -12.99 -4.91 -1.77
CA THR A 117 -12.64 -6.23 -1.25
C THR A 117 -11.27 -6.73 -1.73
N GLY A 118 -10.80 -6.30 -2.89
CA GLY A 118 -9.53 -6.76 -3.45
C GLY A 118 -8.31 -5.95 -3.04
N PHE A 119 -8.47 -4.68 -2.72
CA PHE A 119 -7.34 -3.80 -2.42
C PHE A 119 -6.68 -4.16 -1.08
N GLY A 120 -5.38 -4.47 -1.12
CA GLY A 120 -4.63 -4.82 0.08
C GLY A 120 -5.19 -6.05 0.82
N ALA A 121 -5.89 -6.94 0.13
CA ALA A 121 -6.54 -8.09 0.74
C ALA A 121 -5.54 -9.08 1.33
N LYS A 122 -4.38 -9.24 0.71
CA LYS A 122 -3.27 -9.97 1.27
C LYS A 122 -2.59 -9.10 2.31
N THR A 123 -2.66 -9.46 3.57
CA THR A 123 -2.30 -8.57 4.68
C THR A 123 -1.54 -9.30 5.77
N SER A 124 -0.88 -8.52 6.62
CA SER A 124 -0.23 -8.99 7.84
C SER A 124 -1.20 -9.27 9.00
N TYR A 125 -2.50 -9.12 8.78
CA TYR A 125 -3.52 -9.42 9.79
C TYR A 125 -4.10 -10.81 9.60
N SER A 126 -4.50 -11.42 10.73
CA SER A 126 -5.52 -12.47 10.73
C SER A 126 -6.86 -11.80 10.97
N TYR A 127 -7.74 -11.79 9.99
CA TYR A 127 -9.06 -11.19 10.13
C TYR A 127 -10.02 -12.15 10.85
N SER A 128 -10.63 -11.66 11.91
CA SER A 128 -11.70 -12.34 12.63
C SER A 128 -12.80 -11.33 12.91
N SER A 129 -14.06 -11.76 12.87
CA SER A 129 -15.22 -10.91 13.08
C SER A 129 -15.28 -10.24 14.45
N LYS A 130 -14.53 -10.76 15.44
CA LYS A 130 -14.47 -10.17 16.78
C LYS A 130 -13.59 -8.94 16.89
N TYR A 131 -12.71 -8.69 15.91
CA TYR A 131 -11.73 -7.60 15.99
C TYR A 131 -12.15 -6.37 15.22
N SER A 132 -11.75 -5.24 15.76
CA SER A 132 -11.57 -3.98 15.03
C SER A 132 -10.09 -3.83 14.67
N PHE A 133 -9.78 -3.10 13.61
CA PHE A 133 -8.45 -3.02 13.04
C PHE A 133 -7.97 -1.59 12.91
N ALA A 134 -6.68 -1.38 13.12
CA ALA A 134 -6.03 -0.11 12.81
C ALA A 134 -4.63 -0.33 12.25
N ARG A 135 -4.15 0.64 11.51
CA ARG A 135 -2.78 0.72 11.02
C ARG A 135 -2.28 2.14 11.20
N ALA A 136 -1.09 2.29 11.75
CA ALA A 136 -0.41 3.57 11.82
C ALA A 136 0.89 3.48 11.04
N ASP A 137 1.13 4.44 10.16
CA ASP A 137 2.37 4.58 9.41
C ASP A 137 3.02 5.90 9.79
N VAL A 138 4.26 5.84 10.28
CA VAL A 138 5.08 7.01 10.58
C VAL A 138 6.17 7.10 9.55
N TYR A 139 6.06 8.07 8.66
CA TYR A 139 6.94 8.23 7.51
C TYR A 139 8.04 9.23 7.77
N LYS A 140 9.24 8.90 7.29
CA LYS A 140 10.28 9.86 6.96
C LYS A 140 10.42 9.85 5.45
N LYS A 141 9.86 10.88 4.80
CA LYS A 141 9.88 10.99 3.34
C LYS A 141 11.22 11.57 2.89
N GLN A 142 11.92 10.84 2.01
CA GLN A 142 13.22 11.26 1.51
C GLN A 142 13.10 11.98 0.17
N ARG A 143 12.54 11.32 -0.84
CA ARG A 143 12.38 11.85 -2.20
C ARG A 143 11.10 11.38 -2.84
N ARG A 144 10.62 12.20 -3.77
CA ARG A 144 9.62 11.81 -4.75
C ARG A 144 10.31 11.52 -6.08
N TYR A 145 9.88 10.46 -6.76
CA TYR A 145 10.23 10.18 -8.15
C TYR A 145 8.95 10.16 -8.97
N TYR A 146 8.91 10.99 -10.00
CA TYR A 146 7.70 11.17 -10.79
C TYR A 146 8.00 11.28 -12.29
N LEU A 147 7.27 10.52 -13.12
CA LEU A 147 7.27 10.63 -14.57
C LEU A 147 6.05 11.45 -15.01
N ASP A 148 6.26 12.72 -15.34
CA ASP A 148 5.20 13.64 -15.77
C ASP A 148 4.94 13.43 -17.26
N ALA A 149 4.19 12.39 -17.60
CA ALA A 149 3.89 12.06 -18.97
C ALA A 149 2.51 11.39 -19.09
N SER A 150 1.89 11.59 -20.27
CA SER A 150 0.66 10.88 -20.61
C SER A 150 0.91 9.40 -20.81
N ILE A 151 -0.16 8.61 -20.75
CA ILE A 151 -0.09 7.16 -21.02
C ILE A 151 0.46 6.89 -22.42
N SER A 152 0.05 7.66 -23.42
CA SER A 152 0.55 7.48 -24.80
C SER A 152 2.05 7.73 -24.89
N THR A 153 2.60 8.65 -24.13
CA THR A 153 4.04 8.88 -24.05
C THR A 153 4.73 7.75 -23.31
N LEU A 154 4.22 7.35 -22.14
CA LEU A 154 4.78 6.25 -21.35
C LEU A 154 4.81 4.95 -22.13
N SER A 155 3.79 4.67 -22.95
CA SER A 155 3.71 3.44 -23.74
C SER A 155 4.78 3.36 -24.85
N GLN A 156 5.49 4.44 -25.13
CA GLN A 156 6.64 4.44 -26.04
C GLN A 156 7.95 4.01 -25.35
N TYR A 157 7.95 3.87 -24.04
CA TYR A 157 9.12 3.54 -23.22
C TYR A 157 8.97 2.22 -22.47
N LEU A 158 8.27 1.27 -23.05
CA LEU A 158 8.12 -0.05 -22.44
C LEU A 158 9.46 -0.80 -22.48
N THR A 159 9.75 -1.55 -21.41
CA THR A 159 10.92 -2.42 -21.39
C THR A 159 10.81 -3.52 -22.46
N THR A 160 11.95 -4.00 -22.93
CA THR A 160 12.01 -5.10 -23.89
C THR A 160 11.33 -6.35 -23.35
N ASN A 161 11.58 -6.68 -22.07
CA ASN A 161 10.97 -7.86 -21.44
C ASN A 161 9.45 -7.74 -21.37
N PHE A 162 8.93 -6.57 -21.02
CA PHE A 162 7.48 -6.38 -20.98
C PHE A 162 6.84 -6.50 -22.38
N LYS A 163 7.48 -5.93 -23.40
CA LYS A 163 7.02 -6.06 -24.78
C LYS A 163 6.99 -7.53 -25.26
N GLU A 164 8.03 -8.28 -24.92
CA GLU A 164 8.08 -9.71 -25.24
C GLU A 164 6.97 -10.48 -24.52
N ASP A 165 6.77 -10.20 -23.24
CA ASP A 165 5.72 -10.85 -22.44
C ASP A 165 4.31 -10.49 -22.95
N LEU A 166 4.10 -9.27 -23.44
CA LEU A 166 2.83 -8.89 -24.09
C LEU A 166 2.52 -9.78 -25.30
N ASN A 167 3.55 -10.20 -26.04
CA ASN A 167 3.37 -11.06 -27.21
C ASN A 167 3.22 -12.54 -26.84
N ASN A 168 3.83 -12.98 -25.75
CA ASN A 168 3.98 -14.40 -25.43
C ASN A 168 3.06 -14.88 -24.30
N TYR A 169 2.58 -13.98 -23.45
CA TYR A 169 1.81 -14.32 -22.26
C TYR A 169 0.32 -14.09 -22.47
N SER A 170 -0.50 -14.94 -21.86
CA SER A 170 -1.92 -14.68 -21.70
C SER A 170 -2.15 -13.53 -20.72
N ALA A 171 -3.36 -12.98 -20.70
CA ALA A 171 -3.73 -11.92 -19.74
C ALA A 171 -3.50 -12.37 -18.30
N ASN A 172 -3.89 -13.59 -17.94
CA ASN A 172 -3.69 -14.11 -16.59
C ASN A 172 -2.22 -14.28 -16.24
N GLN A 173 -1.38 -14.72 -17.18
CA GLN A 173 0.06 -14.82 -16.98
C GLN A 173 0.71 -13.45 -16.77
N LEU A 174 0.25 -12.44 -17.50
CA LEU A 174 0.72 -11.06 -17.32
C LEU A 174 0.40 -10.54 -15.92
N ILE A 175 -0.81 -10.80 -15.41
CA ILE A 175 -1.21 -10.38 -14.08
C ILE A 175 -0.37 -11.10 -13.02
N GLN A 176 -0.15 -12.40 -13.16
CA GLN A 176 0.67 -13.16 -12.22
C GLN A 176 2.10 -12.64 -12.15
N LYS A 177 2.68 -12.23 -13.27
CA LYS A 177 4.04 -11.70 -13.30
C LYS A 177 4.10 -10.24 -12.87
N TYR A 178 3.24 -9.40 -13.42
CA TYR A 178 3.32 -7.95 -13.27
C TYR A 178 2.35 -7.36 -12.25
N GLY A 179 1.30 -8.05 -11.92
CA GLY A 179 0.25 -7.49 -11.05
C GLY A 179 -0.70 -6.60 -11.84
N THR A 180 -1.06 -5.45 -11.29
CA THR A 180 -2.20 -4.67 -11.75
C THR A 180 -1.87 -3.25 -12.22
N HIS A 181 -0.87 -2.61 -11.63
CA HIS A 181 -0.59 -1.18 -11.84
C HIS A 181 0.88 -0.92 -12.12
N ILE A 182 1.16 0.28 -12.61
CA ILE A 182 2.51 0.78 -12.90
C ILE A 182 2.82 1.96 -11.99
N LEU A 183 3.95 1.92 -11.32
CA LEU A 183 4.41 2.96 -10.42
C LEU A 183 5.04 4.11 -11.21
N THR A 184 4.31 5.19 -11.39
CA THR A 184 4.75 6.38 -12.13
C THR A 184 4.94 7.60 -11.26
N ASP A 185 4.51 7.54 -10.00
CA ASP A 185 4.68 8.60 -9.01
C ASP A 185 4.83 7.96 -7.63
N ILE A 186 6.06 7.91 -7.14
CA ILE A 186 6.38 7.25 -5.89
C ILE A 186 7.10 8.18 -4.94
N THR A 187 6.96 7.89 -3.64
CA THR A 187 7.77 8.46 -2.58
C THR A 187 8.62 7.37 -1.96
N ILE A 188 9.90 7.65 -1.83
CA ILE A 188 10.84 6.78 -1.12
C ILE A 188 11.26 7.41 0.19
N GLY A 189 11.67 6.57 1.12
CA GLY A 189 12.11 6.98 2.44
C GLY A 189 12.11 5.82 3.41
N GLY A 190 11.71 6.11 4.64
CA GLY A 190 11.53 5.09 5.67
C GLY A 190 10.15 5.20 6.31
N VAL A 191 9.70 4.11 6.89
CA VAL A 191 8.41 4.03 7.57
C VAL A 191 8.47 3.01 8.69
N TYR A 192 7.84 3.37 9.82
CA TYR A 192 7.41 2.42 10.82
C TYR A 192 5.91 2.19 10.65
N SER A 193 5.53 0.95 10.37
CA SER A 193 4.13 0.56 10.18
C SER A 193 3.67 -0.29 11.35
N MET A 194 2.64 0.15 12.03
CA MET A 194 2.04 -0.56 13.17
C MET A 194 0.74 -1.22 12.72
N TYR A 195 0.70 -2.53 12.87
CA TYR A 195 -0.47 -3.37 12.53
C TYR A 195 -1.16 -3.75 13.84
N TYR A 196 -2.34 -3.20 14.05
CA TYR A 196 -3.06 -3.25 15.32
C TYR A 196 -4.45 -3.88 15.13
N LYS A 197 -4.82 -4.78 16.01
CA LYS A 197 -6.18 -5.29 16.10
C LYS A 197 -6.61 -5.37 17.56
N SER A 198 -7.89 -5.17 17.80
CA SER A 198 -8.42 -5.09 19.17
C SER A 198 -9.86 -5.57 19.23
N VAL A 199 -10.22 -6.19 20.34
CA VAL A 199 -11.60 -6.47 20.69
C VAL A 199 -12.17 -5.26 21.42
N ILE A 200 -13.23 -4.69 20.89
CA ILE A 200 -13.93 -3.55 21.50
C ILE A 200 -15.35 -3.99 21.81
N TYR A 201 -15.91 -3.42 22.87
CA TYR A 201 -17.21 -3.81 23.38
C TYR A 201 -18.31 -3.80 22.28
N GLU A 202 -19.00 -4.93 22.13
CA GLU A 202 -19.92 -5.18 21.02
C GLU A 202 -21.07 -4.15 20.85
N SER A 203 -21.56 -3.62 21.99
CA SER A 203 -22.69 -2.67 21.96
C SER A 203 -22.30 -1.28 21.47
N MET A 204 -21.02 -1.03 21.22
CA MET A 204 -20.59 0.25 20.65
C MET A 204 -20.93 0.31 19.17
N SER A 205 -21.27 1.50 18.69
CA SER A 205 -21.48 1.76 17.28
C SER A 205 -20.20 1.53 16.47
N SER A 206 -20.35 1.30 15.17
CA SER A 206 -19.18 1.17 14.26
C SER A 206 -18.28 2.39 14.32
N GLU A 207 -18.84 3.58 14.43
CA GLU A 207 -18.07 4.82 14.54
C GLU A 207 -17.28 4.90 15.85
N GLU A 208 -17.88 4.52 16.97
CA GLU A 208 -17.20 4.47 18.26
C GLU A 208 -16.11 3.40 18.29
N LYS A 209 -16.34 2.25 17.67
CA LYS A 209 -15.30 1.22 17.51
C LYS A 209 -14.14 1.72 16.68
N LYS A 210 -14.40 2.40 15.57
CA LYS A 210 -13.36 3.00 14.74
C LYS A 210 -12.51 4.00 15.51
N LYS A 211 -13.14 4.92 16.26
CA LYS A 211 -12.45 5.89 17.09
C LYS A 211 -11.64 5.23 18.20
N SER A 212 -12.17 4.19 18.81
CA SER A 212 -11.50 3.47 19.90
C SER A 212 -10.26 2.71 19.41
N VAL A 213 -10.35 2.04 18.26
CA VAL A 213 -9.20 1.32 17.68
C VAL A 213 -8.12 2.28 17.19
N LYS A 214 -8.48 3.42 16.65
CA LYS A 214 -7.52 4.47 16.29
C LYS A 214 -6.85 5.06 17.53
N GLY A 215 -7.61 5.28 18.60
CA GLY A 215 -7.07 5.73 19.89
C GLY A 215 -6.13 4.72 20.51
N GLY A 216 -6.43 3.42 20.39
CA GLY A 216 -5.57 2.35 20.87
C GLY A 216 -4.20 2.34 20.21
N VAL A 217 -4.17 2.35 18.88
CA VAL A 217 -2.90 2.38 18.15
C VAL A 217 -2.13 3.68 18.38
N THR A 218 -2.82 4.81 18.51
CA THR A 218 -2.20 6.10 18.80
C THR A 218 -1.53 6.11 20.17
N TYR A 219 -2.19 5.53 21.17
CA TYR A 219 -1.62 5.39 22.50
C TYR A 219 -0.30 4.59 22.48
N LEU A 220 -0.30 3.45 21.81
CA LEU A 220 0.90 2.62 21.69
C LEU A 220 2.01 3.34 20.93
N LEU A 221 1.67 4.02 19.85
CA LEU A 221 2.59 4.80 19.03
C LEU A 221 3.31 5.86 19.88
N ASN A 222 2.57 6.59 20.71
CA ASN A 222 3.15 7.58 21.64
C ASN A 222 4.00 6.91 22.72
N SER A 223 3.56 5.76 23.24
CA SER A 223 4.26 5.03 24.31
C SER A 223 5.63 4.53 23.90
N ILE A 224 5.82 4.21 22.62
CA ILE A 224 7.11 3.69 22.12
C ILE A 224 7.99 4.77 21.48
N GLY A 225 7.58 6.02 21.50
CA GLY A 225 8.40 7.15 21.01
C GLY A 225 8.22 7.51 19.55
N LEU A 226 7.21 6.97 18.87
CA LEU A 226 6.87 7.30 17.49
C LEU A 226 5.78 8.37 17.37
N GLY A 227 5.27 8.85 18.49
CA GLY A 227 4.19 9.84 18.50
C GLY A 227 4.68 11.21 18.06
N ILE A 228 3.95 11.78 17.12
CA ILE A 228 4.08 13.17 16.71
C ILE A 228 2.82 13.87 17.22
N SER A 229 2.93 15.12 17.64
CA SER A 229 1.80 15.89 18.15
C SER A 229 0.60 15.77 17.22
N GLY A 230 -0.43 15.06 17.68
CA GLY A 230 -1.66 14.84 16.94
C GLY A 230 -2.77 15.78 17.39
N SER A 231 -3.93 15.65 16.71
CA SER A 231 -5.13 16.45 16.98
C SER A 231 -5.84 16.06 18.28
N TRP A 232 -5.50 14.95 18.90
CA TRP A 232 -6.10 14.49 20.15
C TRP A 232 -5.19 14.76 21.35
N ASP A 233 -5.76 15.25 22.44
CA ASP A 233 -4.99 15.40 23.65
C ASP A 233 -4.74 14.03 24.32
N LYS A 234 -3.78 14.02 25.23
CA LYS A 234 -3.35 12.81 25.93
C LYS A 234 -4.50 12.13 26.71
N THR A 235 -5.36 12.91 27.31
CA THR A 235 -6.50 12.40 28.08
C THR A 235 -7.48 11.68 27.19
N GLU A 236 -7.80 12.23 26.04
CA GLU A 236 -8.69 11.62 25.04
C GLU A 236 -8.10 10.32 24.49
N ILE A 237 -6.80 10.30 24.19
CA ILE A 237 -6.12 9.09 23.70
C ILE A 237 -6.18 7.98 24.75
N GLU A 238 -5.87 8.26 25.99
CA GLU A 238 -5.94 7.28 27.08
C GLU A 238 -7.37 6.76 27.29
N LYS A 239 -8.35 7.63 27.23
CA LYS A 239 -9.77 7.25 27.33
C LYS A 239 -10.17 6.28 26.24
N ARG A 240 -9.76 6.53 25.00
CA ARG A 240 -10.05 5.65 23.86
C ARG A 240 -9.30 4.33 23.96
N TYR A 241 -8.03 4.37 24.34
CA TYR A 241 -7.22 3.17 24.55
C TYR A 241 -7.86 2.21 25.56
N LYS A 242 -8.39 2.72 26.65
CA LYS A 242 -9.04 1.92 27.70
C LYS A 242 -10.28 1.16 27.22
N LYS A 243 -10.84 1.51 26.07
CA LYS A 243 -11.97 0.79 25.47
C LYS A 243 -11.54 -0.44 24.69
N ASN A 244 -10.23 -0.65 24.53
CA ASN A 244 -9.67 -1.82 23.86
C ASN A 244 -9.45 -2.92 24.90
N SER A 245 -10.29 -3.96 24.90
CA SER A 245 -10.26 -4.98 25.95
C SER A 245 -9.15 -6.02 25.73
N THR A 246 -8.86 -6.34 24.49
CA THR A 246 -7.81 -7.27 24.08
C THR A 246 -7.22 -6.78 22.78
N TRP A 247 -5.89 -6.62 22.75
CA TRP A 247 -5.26 -6.12 21.54
C TRP A 247 -3.95 -6.85 21.23
N GLU A 248 -3.56 -6.80 19.96
CA GLU A 248 -2.28 -7.28 19.45
C GLU A 248 -1.70 -6.24 18.49
N CYS A 249 -0.37 -6.06 18.53
CA CYS A 249 0.32 -5.10 17.70
C CYS A 249 1.67 -5.62 17.23
N ASN A 250 1.87 -5.58 15.92
CA ASN A 250 3.16 -5.83 15.27
C ASN A 250 3.63 -4.54 14.60
N ILE A 251 4.94 -4.31 14.62
CA ILE A 251 5.56 -3.13 14.04
C ILE A 251 6.59 -3.59 13.03
N LYS A 252 6.52 -3.06 11.81
CA LYS A 252 7.52 -3.31 10.76
C LYS A 252 8.24 -2.02 10.45
N SER A 253 9.55 -2.09 10.31
CA SER A 253 10.40 -0.98 9.92
C SER A 253 10.96 -1.19 8.52
N LEU A 254 10.77 -0.21 7.64
CA LEU A 254 11.34 -0.20 6.30
C LEU A 254 12.11 1.10 6.08
N GLY A 255 13.25 1.02 5.42
CA GLY A 255 14.14 2.16 5.27
C GLY A 255 14.91 2.49 6.54
N GLY A 256 15.93 3.32 6.41
CA GLY A 256 16.80 3.65 7.53
C GLY A 256 17.66 2.47 7.99
N ASN A 257 18.30 2.65 9.14
CA ASN A 257 19.23 1.67 9.71
C ASN A 257 18.55 0.44 10.33
N THR A 258 17.24 0.45 10.50
CA THR A 258 16.46 -0.67 11.04
C THR A 258 15.62 -1.39 9.99
N SER A 259 15.86 -1.10 8.72
CA SER A 259 15.06 -1.64 7.61
C SER A 259 14.97 -3.17 7.66
N GLY A 260 13.76 -3.68 7.51
CA GLY A 260 13.48 -5.12 7.51
C GLY A 260 13.24 -5.72 8.89
N THR A 261 13.26 -4.94 9.96
CA THR A 261 12.99 -5.45 11.31
C THR A 261 11.49 -5.51 11.63
N THR A 262 11.13 -6.46 12.48
CA THR A 262 9.76 -6.61 12.99
C THR A 262 9.81 -6.66 14.51
N ILE A 263 8.94 -5.88 15.15
CA ILE A 263 8.79 -5.87 16.60
C ILE A 263 7.36 -6.29 16.93
N THR A 264 7.21 -7.27 17.81
CA THR A 264 5.90 -7.66 18.34
C THR A 264 5.77 -7.09 19.76
N LEU A 265 4.76 -6.25 19.98
CA LEU A 265 4.46 -5.76 21.32
C LEU A 265 3.76 -6.86 22.12
N PRO A 266 4.12 -7.05 23.41
CA PRO A 266 3.38 -7.97 24.26
C PRO A 266 1.91 -7.56 24.35
N ALA A 267 1.01 -8.50 24.04
CA ALA A 267 -0.42 -8.25 24.01
C ALA A 267 -0.94 -7.76 25.37
N ASN A 268 -1.77 -6.75 25.37
CA ASN A 268 -2.44 -6.20 26.57
C ASN A 268 -1.50 -5.71 27.67
N GLN A 269 -0.26 -5.40 27.34
CA GLN A 269 0.73 -4.90 28.29
C GLN A 269 1.22 -3.52 27.90
N GLU A 270 1.54 -2.70 28.90
CA GLU A 270 2.20 -1.42 28.63
C GLU A 270 3.53 -1.67 27.93
N PRO A 271 3.79 -1.02 26.80
CA PRO A 271 5.05 -1.21 26.08
C PRO A 271 6.26 -0.77 26.92
N SER A 272 7.28 -1.61 26.96
CA SER A 272 8.56 -1.32 27.65
C SER A 272 9.67 -0.93 26.68
N ILE A 273 9.42 -0.96 25.39
CA ILE A 273 10.40 -0.56 24.36
C ILE A 273 10.29 0.92 24.08
N SER A 274 11.41 1.50 23.65
CA SER A 274 11.47 2.87 23.14
C SER A 274 12.26 2.90 21.85
N ILE A 275 11.75 3.62 20.86
CA ILE A 275 12.40 3.80 19.57
C ILE A 275 13.02 5.20 19.56
N ASP A 276 14.33 5.26 19.28
CA ASP A 276 15.00 6.53 19.03
C ASP A 276 14.66 7.01 17.62
N PHE A 277 13.53 7.70 17.52
CA PHE A 277 13.00 8.16 16.25
C PHE A 277 13.93 9.19 15.59
N GLY A 278 14.56 10.06 16.36
CA GLY A 278 15.48 11.05 15.81
C GLY A 278 16.68 10.41 15.13
N SER A 279 17.30 9.44 15.77
CA SER A 279 18.43 8.70 15.21
C SER A 279 18.02 7.90 13.97
N TRP A 280 16.89 7.19 14.03
CA TRP A 280 16.39 6.45 12.86
C TRP A 280 16.07 7.39 11.69
N SER A 281 15.35 8.47 11.95
CA SER A 281 14.94 9.44 10.93
C SER A 281 16.18 10.05 10.23
N ALA A 282 17.24 10.33 10.96
CA ALA A 282 18.50 10.81 10.41
C ALA A 282 19.21 9.75 9.54
N SER A 283 18.97 8.46 9.77
CA SER A 283 19.52 7.37 8.99
C SER A 283 18.79 7.12 7.66
N VAL A 284 17.62 7.71 7.48
CA VAL A 284 16.86 7.64 6.21
C VAL A 284 17.44 8.67 5.25
N ASP A 285 18.20 8.19 4.28
CA ASP A 285 18.87 8.98 3.26
C ASP A 285 18.67 8.35 1.87
N ASP A 286 19.30 8.88 0.85
CA ASP A 286 19.17 8.40 -0.53
C ASP A 286 19.59 6.94 -0.70
N THR A 287 20.49 6.43 0.16
CA THR A 287 20.97 5.04 0.09
C THR A 287 20.25 4.09 1.04
N HIS A 288 19.44 4.60 1.96
CA HIS A 288 18.70 3.84 2.96
C HIS A 288 17.18 4.17 2.86
N SER A 289 16.67 4.16 1.66
CA SER A 289 15.28 4.47 1.35
C SER A 289 14.65 3.37 0.54
N VAL A 290 13.36 3.12 0.80
CA VAL A 290 12.54 2.16 0.06
C VAL A 290 11.23 2.82 -0.33
N LEU A 291 10.44 2.16 -1.15
CA LEU A 291 9.08 2.61 -1.48
C LEU A 291 8.24 2.68 -0.21
N ILE A 292 7.69 3.85 0.08
CA ILE A 292 6.83 4.07 1.25
C ILE A 292 5.47 4.65 0.93
N ASP A 293 5.31 5.28 -0.23
CA ASP A 293 4.03 5.85 -0.64
C ASP A 293 3.94 5.95 -2.16
N VAL A 294 2.71 6.05 -2.65
CA VAL A 294 2.40 6.16 -4.08
C VAL A 294 1.32 7.21 -4.24
N ASP A 295 1.46 8.08 -5.23
CA ASP A 295 0.36 8.97 -5.65
C ASP A 295 -0.55 8.19 -6.60
N TRP A 296 -1.61 7.63 -6.06
CA TRP A 296 -2.53 6.79 -6.83
C TRP A 296 -3.29 7.56 -7.89
N ASN A 297 -3.43 8.88 -7.77
CA ASN A 297 -4.04 9.72 -8.81
C ASN A 297 -3.20 9.79 -10.08
N LYS A 298 -1.92 9.48 -9.97
CA LYS A 298 -0.95 9.51 -11.07
C LYS A 298 -0.35 8.14 -11.34
N THR A 299 -1.07 7.09 -10.99
CA THR A 299 -0.68 5.69 -11.17
C THR A 299 -1.71 5.02 -12.05
N TYR A 300 -1.27 4.24 -13.01
CA TYR A 300 -2.15 3.69 -14.05
C TYR A 300 -2.23 2.17 -13.98
N PRO A 301 -3.41 1.58 -14.28
CA PRO A 301 -3.49 0.15 -14.55
C PRO A 301 -2.61 -0.23 -15.76
N ILE A 302 -2.03 -1.42 -15.71
CA ILE A 302 -1.12 -1.90 -16.77
C ILE A 302 -1.80 -1.90 -18.13
N TYR A 303 -3.07 -2.28 -18.21
CA TYR A 303 -3.77 -2.37 -19.49
C TYR A 303 -3.85 -1.03 -20.24
N GLU A 304 -3.74 0.10 -19.53
CA GLU A 304 -3.74 1.42 -20.17
C GLU A 304 -2.52 1.65 -21.07
N LEU A 305 -1.45 0.89 -20.87
CA LEU A 305 -0.23 0.97 -21.69
C LEU A 305 -0.31 0.16 -22.99
N ILE A 306 -1.35 -0.63 -23.19
CA ILE A 306 -1.48 -1.53 -24.34
C ILE A 306 -2.18 -0.79 -25.49
N SER A 307 -1.53 -0.75 -26.64
CA SER A 307 -2.06 -0.08 -27.83
C SER A 307 -3.06 -0.93 -28.64
N ASP A 308 -2.88 -2.26 -28.66
CA ASP A 308 -3.83 -3.16 -29.31
C ASP A 308 -5.17 -3.18 -28.57
N PRO A 309 -6.29 -2.73 -29.18
CA PRO A 309 -7.56 -2.63 -28.48
C PRO A 309 -8.10 -3.96 -27.95
N GLN A 310 -7.91 -5.05 -28.68
CA GLN A 310 -8.37 -6.37 -28.25
C GLN A 310 -7.58 -6.85 -27.03
N LYS A 311 -6.27 -6.76 -27.08
CA LYS A 311 -5.39 -7.17 -26.00
C LYS A 311 -5.60 -6.31 -24.76
N LYS A 312 -5.79 -5.01 -24.95
CA LYS A 312 -6.12 -4.07 -23.88
C LYS A 312 -7.40 -4.47 -23.16
N GLU A 313 -8.46 -4.78 -23.89
CA GLU A 313 -9.75 -5.18 -23.31
C GLU A 313 -9.65 -6.53 -22.59
N GLU A 314 -8.92 -7.49 -23.15
CA GLU A 314 -8.67 -8.77 -22.50
C GLU A 314 -7.94 -8.62 -21.17
N LEU A 315 -6.88 -7.80 -21.14
CA LEU A 315 -6.13 -7.56 -19.91
C LEU A 315 -6.94 -6.75 -18.89
N LYS A 316 -7.73 -5.79 -19.37
CA LYS A 316 -8.62 -5.01 -18.51
C LYS A 316 -9.62 -5.91 -17.80
N LYS A 317 -10.30 -6.77 -18.53
CA LYS A 317 -11.25 -7.72 -17.96
C LYS A 317 -10.57 -8.68 -16.99
N ALA A 318 -9.42 -9.23 -17.35
CA ALA A 318 -8.68 -10.12 -16.49
C ALA A 318 -8.21 -9.42 -15.22
N THR A 319 -7.80 -8.15 -15.29
CA THR A 319 -7.43 -7.35 -14.14
C THR A 319 -8.61 -7.11 -13.20
N GLU A 320 -9.76 -6.75 -13.75
CA GLU A 320 -11.00 -6.57 -12.99
C GLU A 320 -11.39 -7.87 -12.29
N ASP A 321 -11.41 -8.99 -13.01
CA ASP A 321 -11.73 -10.31 -12.45
C ASP A 321 -10.74 -10.72 -11.36
N TYR A 322 -9.45 -10.45 -11.56
CA TYR A 322 -8.40 -10.73 -10.58
C TYR A 322 -8.63 -9.96 -9.28
N ILE A 323 -8.87 -8.65 -9.37
CA ILE A 323 -9.15 -7.82 -8.20
C ILE A 323 -10.42 -8.31 -7.49
N MET A 324 -11.47 -8.60 -8.24
CA MET A 324 -12.74 -9.12 -7.69
C MET A 324 -12.59 -10.48 -7.03
N SER A 325 -11.68 -11.32 -7.52
CA SER A 325 -11.42 -12.64 -6.94
C SER A 325 -10.66 -12.58 -5.61
N LYS A 326 -10.03 -11.45 -5.31
CA LYS A 326 -9.26 -11.25 -4.07
C LYS A 326 -10.15 -10.59 -3.05
N SER A 327 -10.49 -11.31 -2.00
CA SER A 327 -11.28 -10.79 -0.89
C SER A 327 -10.57 -11.10 0.43
N ILE A 328 -10.85 -10.28 1.42
CA ILE A 328 -10.39 -10.55 2.79
C ILE A 328 -11.14 -11.78 3.29
N GLU A 329 -10.38 -12.78 3.75
CA GLU A 329 -10.94 -13.94 4.42
C GLU A 329 -11.14 -13.61 5.89
N VAL A 330 -12.40 -13.52 6.30
CA VAL A 330 -12.76 -13.29 7.70
C VAL A 330 -12.98 -14.63 8.38
N LEU A 331 -12.11 -14.96 9.34
CA LEU A 331 -12.21 -16.21 10.08
C LEU A 331 -13.42 -16.19 11.03
N PRO A 332 -14.17 -17.29 11.15
CA PRO A 332 -15.26 -17.39 12.10
C PRO A 332 -14.75 -17.19 13.53
N THR A 333 -15.54 -16.50 14.36
CA THR A 333 -15.22 -16.35 15.77
C THR A 333 -15.51 -17.66 16.48
N ALA A 334 -14.46 -18.35 16.98
CA ALA A 334 -14.60 -19.44 17.92
C ALA A 334 -14.73 -18.85 19.33
N TRP A 335 -15.88 -19.03 19.94
CA TRP A 335 -16.13 -18.66 21.34
C TRP A 335 -16.02 -19.91 22.23
#